data_a8897e94fbc0b3aecfa4cfa5ac6ed01d
#
_entry.id   a8897e94fbc0b3aecfa4cfa5ac6ed01d
#
_cell.length_a   1.000
_cell.length_b   1.000
_cell.length_c   1.000
_cell.angle_alpha   90.00
_cell.angle_beta   90.00
_cell.angle_gamma   90.00
#
_symmetry.space_group_name_H-M   'P 1'
#
loop_
_entity.id
_entity.type
_entity.pdbx_description
1 polymer ?
#
loop_
_entity_poly.entity_id
_entity_poly.type
_entity_poly.pdbx_seq_one_letter_code
_entity_poly.pdbx_strand_id
1 'polypeptide(L)'
;GDNRFTYSEFVDKELIHFSNADNLRSIPDLMDGLKPSQRKVLFSAFCKKLKNDIKVSQFSGYVSEQSSYHHGEASLNGTIINMAQNFPGSNNIELLYPSGQFGTRIQNGKDAASCRYIFTRLSNLTDKIVNPKDNANLKYLDDDGFSIEPERYYPILPMILVNGTNGIGTGWSSDIPQYNPLDLVSNLRRLIEGKEMEEIHPWSRNYLGSFHKVDAKTYIVLGKYAFINNNTIRILELPLGVSIESYK
;
A
#
# COMPACT_ATOMS: atom_id res chain seq x y z
N GLY A 1 -40.30 -17.35 -21.13
CA GLY A 1 -39.94 -15.95 -21.27
C GLY A 1 -38.56 -15.84 -21.89
N ASP A 2 -38.38 -15.04 -22.92
CA ASP A 2 -37.09 -14.82 -23.57
C ASP A 2 -36.11 -14.20 -22.56
N ASN A 3 -35.10 -14.94 -22.15
CA ASN A 3 -34.01 -14.46 -21.29
C ASN A 3 -33.01 -13.60 -22.09
N ARG A 4 -33.49 -12.57 -22.76
CA ARG A 4 -32.67 -11.62 -23.50
C ARG A 4 -32.58 -10.33 -22.72
N PHE A 5 -31.35 -9.94 -22.38
CA PHE A 5 -31.04 -8.60 -21.83
C PHE A 5 -30.63 -7.68 -22.99
N THR A 6 -31.08 -6.45 -22.97
CA THR A 6 -30.46 -5.39 -23.78
C THR A 6 -29.09 -5.05 -23.21
N TYR A 7 -28.21 -4.47 -24.03
CA TYR A 7 -26.90 -4.00 -23.52
C TYR A 7 -27.06 -2.99 -22.38
N SER A 8 -28.02 -2.06 -22.47
CA SER A 8 -28.30 -1.08 -21.42
C SER A 8 -28.75 -1.77 -20.11
N GLU A 9 -29.65 -2.73 -20.20
CA GLU A 9 -30.09 -3.47 -19.00
C GLU A 9 -28.96 -4.26 -18.36
N PHE A 10 -28.09 -4.88 -19.15
CA PHE A 10 -26.92 -5.59 -18.63
C PHE A 10 -25.95 -4.60 -17.94
N VAL A 11 -25.64 -3.47 -18.58
CA VAL A 11 -24.71 -2.46 -18.01
C VAL A 11 -25.30 -1.87 -16.72
N ASP A 12 -26.56 -1.48 -16.73
CA ASP A 12 -27.17 -0.72 -15.63
C ASP A 12 -27.59 -1.60 -14.42
N LYS A 13 -27.85 -2.90 -14.64
CA LYS A 13 -28.39 -3.77 -13.62
C LYS A 13 -27.39 -4.85 -13.14
N GLU A 14 -26.49 -5.30 -14.01
CA GLU A 14 -25.59 -6.41 -13.71
C GLU A 14 -24.12 -5.96 -13.64
N LEU A 15 -23.60 -5.34 -14.69
CA LEU A 15 -22.21 -4.91 -14.78
C LEU A 15 -21.87 -3.86 -13.72
N ILE A 16 -22.82 -3.01 -13.33
CA ILE A 16 -22.62 -1.97 -12.32
C ILE A 16 -22.22 -2.59 -10.97
N HIS A 17 -22.79 -3.74 -10.58
CA HIS A 17 -22.46 -4.41 -9.33
C HIS A 17 -21.01 -4.92 -9.34
N PHE A 18 -20.59 -5.53 -10.44
CA PHE A 18 -19.20 -5.95 -10.62
C PHE A 18 -18.25 -4.75 -10.58
N SER A 19 -18.58 -3.68 -11.32
CA SER A 19 -17.75 -2.46 -11.39
C SER A 19 -17.58 -1.81 -10.00
N ASN A 20 -18.66 -1.71 -9.23
CA ASN A 20 -18.60 -1.18 -7.87
C ASN A 20 -17.76 -2.05 -6.94
N ALA A 21 -17.92 -3.38 -7.01
CA ALA A 21 -17.14 -4.32 -6.21
C ALA A 21 -15.65 -4.27 -6.59
N ASP A 22 -15.32 -4.16 -7.88
CA ASP A 22 -13.94 -4.03 -8.37
C ASP A 22 -13.32 -2.71 -7.91
N ASN A 23 -14.03 -1.59 -8.02
CA ASN A 23 -13.56 -0.29 -7.53
C ASN A 23 -13.32 -0.30 -6.01
N LEU A 24 -14.25 -0.87 -5.23
CA LEU A 24 -14.10 -0.97 -3.78
C LEU A 24 -12.86 -1.79 -3.39
N ARG A 25 -12.55 -2.84 -4.13
CA ARG A 25 -11.38 -3.70 -3.89
C ARG A 25 -10.07 -3.06 -4.35
N SER A 26 -10.09 -2.28 -5.44
CA SER A 26 -8.88 -1.84 -6.15
C SER A 26 -8.44 -0.43 -5.79
N ILE A 27 -9.39 0.46 -5.47
CA ILE A 27 -9.12 1.84 -5.09
C ILE A 27 -8.98 1.94 -3.56
N PRO A 28 -7.87 2.50 -3.04
CA PRO A 28 -7.70 2.64 -1.60
C PRO A 28 -8.65 3.69 -1.01
N ASP A 29 -9.01 3.51 0.26
CA ASP A 29 -9.74 4.54 1.01
C ASP A 29 -8.85 5.76 1.24
N LEU A 30 -9.42 6.96 1.08
CA LEU A 30 -8.69 8.23 1.22
C LEU A 30 -8.17 8.45 2.64
N MET A 31 -8.90 7.99 3.66
CA MET A 31 -8.58 8.26 5.07
C MET A 31 -7.41 7.45 5.57
N ASP A 32 -7.37 6.15 5.26
CA ASP A 32 -6.31 5.27 5.75
C ASP A 32 -5.30 4.83 4.67
N GLY A 33 -5.59 5.10 3.40
CA GLY A 33 -4.74 4.71 2.29
C GLY A 33 -4.72 3.20 2.03
N LEU A 34 -5.63 2.44 2.63
CA LEU A 34 -5.65 0.99 2.56
C LEU A 34 -6.74 0.47 1.59
N LYS A 35 -6.40 -0.58 0.88
CA LYS A 35 -7.38 -1.43 0.20
C LYS A 35 -8.02 -2.39 1.22
N PRO A 36 -9.22 -2.93 0.96
CA PRO A 36 -9.88 -3.84 1.91
C PRO A 36 -9.01 -5.01 2.37
N SER A 37 -8.27 -5.66 1.48
CA SER A 37 -7.37 -6.75 1.84
C SER A 37 -6.26 -6.32 2.80
N GLN A 38 -5.69 -5.12 2.61
CA GLN A 38 -4.68 -4.56 3.50
C GLN A 38 -5.27 -4.22 4.88
N ARG A 39 -6.50 -3.70 4.91
CA ARG A 39 -7.20 -3.39 6.17
C ARG A 39 -7.53 -4.65 6.95
N LYS A 40 -7.93 -5.75 6.29
CA LYS A 40 -8.12 -7.07 6.89
C LYS A 40 -6.81 -7.59 7.53
N VAL A 41 -5.70 -7.45 6.84
CA VAL A 41 -4.37 -7.82 7.36
C VAL A 41 -4.02 -7.02 8.61
N LEU A 42 -4.17 -5.69 8.56
CA LEU A 42 -3.86 -4.81 9.68
C LEU A 42 -4.76 -5.08 10.89
N PHE A 43 -6.06 -5.23 10.66
CA PHE A 43 -7.04 -5.59 11.68
C PHE A 43 -6.66 -6.90 12.40
N SER A 44 -6.37 -7.93 11.64
CA SER A 44 -5.99 -9.23 12.19
C SER A 44 -4.67 -9.17 12.97
N ALA A 45 -3.72 -8.34 12.52
CA ALA A 45 -2.48 -8.10 13.24
C ALA A 45 -2.71 -7.42 14.60
N PHE A 46 -3.65 -6.48 14.69
CA PHE A 46 -4.05 -5.84 15.96
C PHE A 46 -4.80 -6.81 16.87
N CYS A 47 -5.76 -7.58 16.35
CA CYS A 47 -6.48 -8.60 17.13
C CYS A 47 -5.50 -9.61 17.76
N LYS A 48 -4.51 -10.04 17.00
CA LYS A 48 -3.46 -10.96 17.46
C LYS A 48 -2.44 -10.30 18.39
N LYS A 49 -2.42 -8.96 18.50
CA LYS A 49 -1.35 -8.19 19.17
C LYS A 49 0.03 -8.64 18.68
N LEU A 50 0.22 -8.65 17.38
CA LEU A 50 1.32 -9.30 16.67
C LEU A 50 2.66 -8.57 16.92
N LYS A 51 3.25 -8.76 18.09
CA LYS A 51 4.55 -8.17 18.49
C LYS A 51 5.74 -9.08 18.21
N ASN A 52 5.51 -10.38 18.08
CA ASN A 52 6.53 -11.39 17.82
C ASN A 52 6.41 -11.92 16.40
N ASP A 53 7.51 -12.37 15.84
CA ASP A 53 7.57 -12.94 14.51
C ASP A 53 6.65 -14.16 14.36
N ILE A 54 5.86 -14.17 13.31
CA ILE A 54 5.03 -15.30 12.85
C ILE A 54 5.33 -15.57 11.38
N LYS A 55 5.31 -16.83 10.95
CA LYS A 55 5.41 -17.17 9.53
C LYS A 55 4.30 -16.48 8.73
N VAL A 56 4.65 -15.91 7.58
CA VAL A 56 3.66 -15.25 6.70
C VAL A 56 2.51 -16.20 6.35
N SER A 57 2.80 -17.47 6.02
CA SER A 57 1.76 -18.47 5.73
C SER A 57 0.84 -18.75 6.92
N GLN A 58 1.35 -18.78 8.14
CA GLN A 58 0.51 -18.95 9.34
C GLN A 58 -0.31 -17.70 9.63
N PHE A 59 0.27 -16.53 9.44
CA PHE A 59 -0.46 -15.27 9.62
C PHE A 59 -1.56 -15.11 8.57
N SER A 60 -1.32 -15.50 7.32
CA SER A 60 -2.33 -15.53 6.26
C SER A 60 -3.55 -16.38 6.64
N GLY A 61 -3.34 -17.57 7.19
CA GLY A 61 -4.43 -18.41 7.70
C GLY A 61 -5.23 -17.72 8.82
N TYR A 62 -4.55 -17.08 9.77
CA TYR A 62 -5.20 -16.32 10.83
C TYR A 62 -5.99 -15.13 10.30
N VAL A 63 -5.46 -14.38 9.33
CA VAL A 63 -6.17 -13.26 8.68
C VAL A 63 -7.43 -13.76 7.99
N SER A 64 -7.34 -14.87 7.28
CA SER A 64 -8.48 -15.46 6.57
C SER A 64 -9.61 -15.82 7.52
N GLU A 65 -9.30 -16.44 8.66
CA GLU A 65 -10.26 -16.79 9.71
C GLU A 65 -10.85 -15.54 10.38
N GLN A 66 -9.98 -14.62 10.85
CA GLN A 66 -10.37 -13.47 11.67
C GLN A 66 -11.18 -12.40 10.90
N SER A 67 -11.01 -12.30 9.60
CA SER A 67 -11.60 -11.24 8.78
C SER A 67 -12.51 -11.75 7.67
N SER A 68 -12.90 -13.02 7.71
CA SER A 68 -13.73 -13.66 6.68
C SER A 68 -13.21 -13.36 5.26
N TYR A 69 -11.94 -13.68 5.00
CA TYR A 69 -11.32 -13.39 3.70
C TYR A 69 -11.72 -14.47 2.68
N HIS A 70 -12.50 -14.07 1.68
CA HIS A 70 -13.09 -14.97 0.67
C HIS A 70 -12.30 -15.12 -0.64
N HIS A 71 -11.05 -14.62 -0.69
CA HIS A 71 -10.20 -14.70 -1.89
C HIS A 71 -9.06 -15.72 -1.69
N GLY A 72 -8.32 -16.02 -2.77
CA GLY A 72 -7.25 -17.01 -2.73
C GLY A 72 -6.09 -16.66 -1.78
N GLU A 73 -5.55 -17.67 -1.11
CA GLU A 73 -4.43 -17.56 -0.17
C GLU A 73 -3.20 -16.88 -0.78
N ALA A 74 -2.89 -17.14 -2.05
CA ALA A 74 -1.76 -16.52 -2.74
C ALA A 74 -1.88 -14.99 -2.82
N SER A 75 -3.09 -14.46 -3.04
CA SER A 75 -3.36 -13.03 -3.04
C SER A 75 -3.14 -12.40 -1.66
N LEU A 76 -3.57 -13.08 -0.60
CA LEU A 76 -3.40 -12.62 0.77
C LEU A 76 -1.92 -12.65 1.20
N ASN A 77 -1.20 -13.71 0.87
CA ASN A 77 0.24 -13.80 1.09
C ASN A 77 0.98 -12.64 0.38
N GLY A 78 0.63 -12.34 -0.87
CA GLY A 78 1.16 -11.19 -1.61
C GLY A 78 0.85 -9.85 -0.93
N THR A 79 -0.35 -9.68 -0.41
CA THR A 79 -0.74 -8.47 0.34
C THR A 79 0.12 -8.28 1.60
N ILE A 80 0.31 -9.34 2.40
CA ILE A 80 1.15 -9.31 3.60
C ILE A 80 2.58 -8.95 3.25
N ILE A 81 3.14 -9.60 2.21
CA ILE A 81 4.51 -9.33 1.73
C ILE A 81 4.66 -7.87 1.30
N ASN A 82 3.74 -7.37 0.47
CA ASN A 82 3.79 -5.99 -0.02
C ASN A 82 3.69 -4.95 1.11
N MET A 83 2.90 -5.20 2.16
CA MET A 83 2.79 -4.31 3.32
C MET A 83 4.06 -4.27 4.18
N ALA A 84 4.94 -5.26 4.05
CA ALA A 84 6.20 -5.35 4.78
C ALA A 84 7.41 -4.90 3.94
N GLN A 85 7.29 -4.78 2.63
CA GLN A 85 8.40 -4.37 1.76
C GLN A 85 8.90 -2.96 2.09
N ASN A 86 10.23 -2.77 2.10
CA ASN A 86 10.89 -1.54 2.52
C ASN A 86 12.06 -1.09 1.63
N PHE A 87 12.19 -1.66 0.44
CA PHE A 87 13.16 -1.20 -0.57
C PHE A 87 12.70 0.11 -1.24
N PRO A 88 13.60 0.90 -1.89
CA PRO A 88 13.21 2.13 -2.59
C PRO A 88 12.09 1.90 -3.62
N GLY A 89 11.00 2.68 -3.52
CA GLY A 89 9.81 2.54 -4.36
C GLY A 89 8.74 1.60 -3.81
N SER A 90 9.00 0.90 -2.69
CA SER A 90 7.99 0.16 -1.92
C SER A 90 7.34 1.06 -0.85
N ASN A 91 7.30 0.66 0.42
CA ASN A 91 6.74 1.52 1.46
C ASN A 91 7.78 2.49 2.03
N ASN A 92 7.42 3.77 2.19
CA ASN A 92 8.21 4.71 2.97
C ASN A 92 8.12 4.40 4.47
N ILE A 93 6.95 3.94 4.93
CA ILE A 93 6.74 3.39 6.27
C ILE A 93 5.98 2.08 6.12
N GLU A 94 6.66 0.98 6.34
CA GLU A 94 6.05 -0.34 6.37
C GLU A 94 5.21 -0.55 7.63
N LEU A 95 3.98 -1.04 7.49
CA LEU A 95 3.10 -1.35 8.62
C LEU A 95 3.37 -2.73 9.22
N LEU A 96 3.98 -3.62 8.46
CA LEU A 96 4.47 -4.92 8.89
C LEU A 96 5.99 -4.98 8.76
N TYR A 97 6.65 -5.63 9.69
CA TYR A 97 8.11 -5.77 9.68
C TYR A 97 8.54 -6.95 8.79
N PRO A 98 9.49 -6.76 7.86
CA PRO A 98 10.02 -7.82 7.02
C PRO A 98 11.13 -8.59 7.73
N SER A 99 10.80 -9.75 8.30
CA SER A 99 11.78 -10.66 8.91
C SER A 99 12.12 -11.79 7.94
N GLY A 100 13.20 -11.61 7.19
CA GLY A 100 13.64 -12.48 6.10
C GLY A 100 13.67 -11.78 4.75
N GLN A 101 13.62 -12.55 3.64
CA GLN A 101 13.69 -12.02 2.28
C GLN A 101 12.30 -11.66 1.75
N PHE A 102 11.92 -10.40 1.87
CA PHE A 102 10.63 -9.85 1.42
C PHE A 102 10.67 -9.21 0.04
N GLY A 103 11.75 -9.44 -0.70
CA GLY A 103 11.97 -8.82 -2.00
C GLY A 103 12.91 -7.62 -1.93
N THR A 104 13.53 -7.32 -3.06
CA THR A 104 14.54 -6.28 -3.18
C THR A 104 14.27 -5.37 -4.38
N ARG A 105 15.05 -4.29 -4.44
CA ARG A 105 15.09 -3.37 -5.58
C ARG A 105 15.50 -4.05 -6.89
N ILE A 106 16.20 -5.20 -6.81
CA ILE A 106 16.70 -5.93 -7.98
C ILE A 106 15.55 -6.38 -8.88
N GLN A 107 14.50 -6.92 -8.30
CA GLN A 107 13.30 -7.40 -9.01
C GLN A 107 12.03 -6.62 -8.64
N ASN A 108 12.15 -5.45 -8.02
CA ASN A 108 11.01 -4.68 -7.51
C ASN A 108 10.08 -5.53 -6.64
N GLY A 109 10.69 -6.31 -5.73
CA GLY A 109 9.98 -7.12 -4.76
C GLY A 109 9.49 -8.48 -5.24
N LYS A 110 9.67 -8.83 -6.52
CA LYS A 110 9.26 -10.14 -7.06
C LYS A 110 10.16 -11.28 -6.60
N ASP A 111 11.34 -10.97 -6.06
CA ASP A 111 12.32 -11.89 -5.49
C ASP A 111 12.05 -12.19 -4.00
N ALA A 112 10.86 -11.95 -3.50
CA ALA A 112 10.46 -12.37 -2.17
C ALA A 112 10.52 -13.90 -2.05
N ALA A 113 11.03 -14.39 -0.92
CA ALA A 113 11.04 -15.81 -0.63
C ALA A 113 9.61 -16.33 -0.39
N SER A 114 9.42 -17.65 -0.49
CA SER A 114 8.14 -18.27 -0.20
C SER A 114 7.64 -17.91 1.21
N CYS A 115 6.35 -17.65 1.34
CA CYS A 115 5.66 -17.31 2.59
C CYS A 115 5.89 -18.32 3.74
N ARG A 116 6.35 -19.55 3.43
CA ARG A 116 6.70 -20.58 4.41
C ARG A 116 8.03 -20.32 5.12
N TYR A 117 8.89 -19.46 4.57
CA TYR A 117 10.27 -19.25 5.04
C TYR A 117 10.52 -17.86 5.60
N ILE A 118 9.58 -16.95 5.47
CA ILE A 118 9.67 -15.58 5.94
C ILE A 118 8.66 -15.32 7.05
N PHE A 119 8.99 -14.36 7.91
CA PHE A 119 8.21 -14.04 9.11
C PHE A 119 7.85 -12.56 9.13
N THR A 120 6.82 -12.21 9.84
CA THR A 120 6.40 -10.82 9.99
C THR A 120 5.82 -10.57 11.39
N ARG A 121 5.76 -9.31 11.76
CA ARG A 121 5.08 -8.76 12.93
C ARG A 121 4.65 -7.31 12.64
N LEU A 122 3.91 -6.70 13.53
CA LEU A 122 3.68 -5.25 13.44
C LEU A 122 5.00 -4.49 13.52
N SER A 123 5.16 -3.48 12.66
CA SER A 123 6.28 -2.54 12.77
C SER A 123 6.14 -1.67 14.02
N ASN A 124 7.26 -1.18 14.55
CA ASN A 124 7.29 -0.41 15.80
C ASN A 124 6.53 0.93 15.71
N LEU A 125 6.25 1.43 14.52
CA LEU A 125 5.50 2.66 14.30
C LEU A 125 4.01 2.43 14.09
N THR A 126 3.58 1.21 13.79
CA THR A 126 2.21 0.94 13.35
C THR A 126 1.17 1.29 14.40
N ASP A 127 1.38 0.91 15.66
CA ASP A 127 0.49 1.22 16.78
C ASP A 127 0.54 2.70 17.20
N LYS A 128 1.53 3.45 16.75
CA LYS A 128 1.64 4.90 16.94
C LYS A 128 0.93 5.67 15.83
N ILE A 129 0.97 5.15 14.61
CA ILE A 129 0.31 5.74 13.43
C ILE A 129 -1.19 5.45 13.47
N VAL A 130 -1.57 4.21 13.75
CA VAL A 130 -2.95 3.75 13.92
C VAL A 130 -3.13 3.39 15.39
N ASN A 131 -3.64 4.35 16.17
CA ASN A 131 -3.68 4.21 17.61
C ASN A 131 -4.83 3.28 18.05
N PRO A 132 -4.57 2.18 18.77
CA PRO A 132 -5.61 1.28 19.26
C PRO A 132 -6.65 1.95 20.19
N LYS A 133 -6.35 3.10 20.78
CA LYS A 133 -7.31 3.87 21.59
C LYS A 133 -8.49 4.40 20.77
N ASP A 134 -8.31 4.56 19.47
CA ASP A 134 -9.35 5.02 18.55
C ASP A 134 -10.36 3.94 18.20
N ASN A 135 -10.08 2.66 18.54
CA ASN A 135 -10.93 1.51 18.19
C ASN A 135 -12.39 1.67 18.64
N ALA A 136 -12.63 2.36 19.77
CA ALA A 136 -13.99 2.60 20.26
C ALA A 136 -14.82 3.51 19.33
N ASN A 137 -14.17 4.27 18.47
CA ASN A 137 -14.81 5.21 17.54
C ASN A 137 -14.90 4.66 16.12
N LEU A 138 -14.38 3.46 15.88
CA LEU A 138 -14.40 2.84 14.55
C LEU A 138 -15.74 2.18 14.28
N LYS A 139 -16.20 2.28 13.03
CA LYS A 139 -17.35 1.53 12.55
C LYS A 139 -16.87 0.23 11.94
N TYR A 140 -17.20 -0.87 12.58
CA TYR A 140 -16.83 -2.21 12.13
C TYR A 140 -17.81 -2.75 11.11
N LEU A 141 -17.30 -3.53 10.16
CA LEU A 141 -18.09 -4.29 9.21
C LEU A 141 -18.59 -5.57 9.88
N ASP A 142 -19.68 -6.11 9.34
CA ASP A 142 -20.29 -7.36 9.78
C ASP A 142 -20.30 -8.37 8.62
N ASP A 143 -19.99 -9.60 8.90
CA ASP A 143 -20.09 -10.72 7.97
C ASP A 143 -20.78 -11.88 8.68
N ASP A 144 -22.04 -12.15 8.30
CA ASP A 144 -22.91 -13.18 8.89
C ASP A 144 -23.01 -13.10 10.42
N GLY A 145 -23.07 -11.87 10.98
CA GLY A 145 -23.19 -11.64 12.43
C GLY A 145 -21.85 -11.62 13.17
N PHE A 146 -20.74 -11.72 12.46
CA PHE A 146 -19.40 -11.58 13.02
C PHE A 146 -18.83 -10.20 12.70
N SER A 147 -18.39 -9.47 13.72
CA SER A 147 -17.68 -8.21 13.54
C SER A 147 -16.29 -8.47 13.00
N ILE A 148 -16.00 -7.89 11.84
CA ILE A 148 -14.72 -8.02 11.15
C ILE A 148 -13.97 -6.67 11.14
N GLU A 149 -13.12 -6.38 10.16
CA GLU A 149 -12.36 -5.14 10.10
C GLU A 149 -13.25 -3.90 10.08
N PRO A 150 -12.74 -2.73 10.52
CA PRO A 150 -13.49 -1.48 10.41
C PRO A 150 -13.61 -1.04 8.95
N GLU A 151 -14.61 -0.21 8.64
CA GLU A 151 -14.74 0.43 7.32
C GLU A 151 -13.45 1.18 6.94
N ARG A 152 -12.83 1.84 7.91
CA ARG A 152 -11.55 2.55 7.77
C ARG A 152 -10.90 2.79 9.12
N TYR A 153 -9.59 3.03 9.08
CA TYR A 153 -8.81 3.56 10.18
C TYR A 153 -8.63 5.08 10.05
N TYR A 154 -8.17 5.72 11.12
CA TYR A 154 -7.83 7.15 11.14
C TYR A 154 -6.37 7.32 11.60
N PRO A 155 -5.39 7.05 10.71
CA PRO A 155 -3.99 7.22 11.06
C PRO A 155 -3.65 8.68 11.32
N ILE A 156 -2.68 8.92 12.22
CA ILE A 156 -2.21 10.29 12.53
C ILE A 156 -1.46 10.96 11.37
N LEU A 157 -1.03 10.17 10.38
CA LEU A 157 -0.39 10.62 9.16
C LEU A 157 -1.25 10.22 7.97
N PRO A 158 -1.30 11.03 6.90
CA PRO A 158 -2.00 10.65 5.67
C PRO A 158 -1.24 9.53 4.94
N MET A 159 -1.47 8.29 5.34
CA MET A 159 -0.72 7.12 4.86
C MET A 159 -0.84 6.94 3.34
N ILE A 160 -1.93 7.41 2.73
CA ILE A 160 -2.09 7.44 1.27
C ILE A 160 -1.00 8.28 0.59
N LEU A 161 -0.53 9.35 1.23
CA LEU A 161 0.58 10.18 0.74
C LEU A 161 1.94 9.66 1.20
N VAL A 162 2.02 9.07 2.38
CA VAL A 162 3.28 8.50 2.89
C VAL A 162 3.78 7.38 1.99
N ASN A 163 2.94 6.39 1.70
CA ASN A 163 3.31 5.20 0.93
C ASN A 163 2.91 5.29 -0.55
N GLY A 164 2.13 6.30 -0.93
CA GLY A 164 1.56 6.36 -2.26
C GLY A 164 0.56 5.22 -2.48
N THR A 165 -0.01 5.19 -3.65
CA THR A 165 -0.90 4.10 -4.06
C THR A 165 -1.05 4.07 -5.57
N ASN A 166 -1.20 2.87 -6.11
CA ASN A 166 -1.65 2.64 -7.46
C ASN A 166 -2.80 1.64 -7.40
N GLY A 167 -3.92 1.98 -8.01
CA GLY A 167 -5.11 1.13 -8.04
C GLY A 167 -5.87 1.33 -9.34
N ILE A 168 -6.15 0.22 -10.03
CA ILE A 168 -6.89 0.21 -11.28
C ILE A 168 -8.19 -0.56 -11.04
N GLY A 169 -9.29 0.14 -11.09
CA GLY A 169 -10.65 -0.41 -11.04
C GLY A 169 -11.36 -0.29 -12.37
N THR A 170 -12.63 -0.56 -12.38
CA THR A 170 -13.47 -0.43 -13.59
C THR A 170 -13.94 1.02 -13.76
N GLY A 171 -13.40 1.70 -14.78
CA GLY A 171 -13.75 3.11 -15.09
C GLY A 171 -13.04 4.13 -14.19
N TRP A 172 -12.32 3.71 -13.15
CA TRP A 172 -11.60 4.56 -12.21
C TRP A 172 -10.20 4.03 -11.92
N SER A 173 -9.27 4.93 -11.69
CA SER A 173 -7.92 4.58 -11.24
C SER A 173 -7.38 5.62 -10.27
N SER A 174 -6.44 5.21 -9.45
CA SER A 174 -5.64 6.08 -8.59
C SER A 174 -4.16 5.82 -8.85
N ASP A 175 -3.39 6.90 -8.90
CA ASP A 175 -1.93 6.86 -8.99
C ASP A 175 -1.38 8.05 -8.19
N ILE A 176 -1.04 7.78 -6.94
CA ILE A 176 -0.58 8.79 -5.99
C ILE A 176 0.87 8.47 -5.63
N PRO A 177 1.81 9.39 -5.90
CA PRO A 177 3.21 9.20 -5.54
C PRO A 177 3.41 9.22 -4.02
N GLN A 178 4.56 8.72 -3.60
CA GLN A 178 5.01 8.76 -2.21
C GLN A 178 5.61 10.13 -1.88
N TYR A 179 5.44 10.56 -0.62
CA TYR A 179 5.99 11.81 -0.10
C TYR A 179 6.80 11.57 1.17
N ASN A 180 7.69 12.50 1.50
CA ASN A 180 8.47 12.44 2.71
C ASN A 180 7.56 12.61 3.94
N PRO A 181 7.53 11.66 4.88
CA PRO A 181 6.72 11.76 6.09
C PRO A 181 7.01 13.01 6.92
N LEU A 182 8.25 13.51 6.91
CA LEU A 182 8.62 14.71 7.65
C LEU A 182 7.99 15.98 7.06
N ASP A 183 7.91 16.07 5.74
CA ASP A 183 7.25 17.20 5.07
C ASP A 183 5.74 17.18 5.33
N LEU A 184 5.15 15.97 5.35
CA LEU A 184 3.74 15.80 5.72
C LEU A 184 3.48 16.22 7.18
N VAL A 185 4.36 15.84 8.12
CA VAL A 185 4.27 16.28 9.53
C VAL A 185 4.39 17.80 9.63
N SER A 186 5.32 18.41 8.90
CA SER A 186 5.48 19.86 8.86
C SER A 186 4.17 20.55 8.40
N ASN A 187 3.60 20.08 7.31
CA ASN A 187 2.35 20.63 6.78
C ASN A 187 1.15 20.40 7.69
N LEU A 188 1.05 19.25 8.36
CA LEU A 188 0.01 18.99 9.35
C LEU A 188 0.10 19.94 10.53
N ARG A 189 1.33 20.22 11.04
CA ARG A 189 1.54 21.21 12.11
C ARG A 189 1.15 22.62 11.67
N ARG A 190 1.54 23.02 10.45
CA ARG A 190 1.15 24.32 9.87
C ARG A 190 -0.38 24.46 9.79
N LEU A 191 -1.05 23.41 9.33
CA LEU A 191 -2.51 23.37 9.22
C LEU A 191 -3.20 23.52 10.59
N ILE A 192 -2.70 22.83 11.63
CA ILE A 192 -3.21 22.94 13.00
C ILE A 192 -3.01 24.35 13.55
N GLU A 193 -1.90 25.00 13.18
CA GLU A 193 -1.57 26.38 13.59
C GLU A 193 -2.29 27.45 12.73
N GLY A 194 -3.12 27.05 11.76
CA GLY A 194 -3.81 27.97 10.84
C GLY A 194 -2.90 28.66 9.82
N LYS A 195 -1.73 28.08 9.54
CA LYS A 195 -0.77 28.55 8.54
C LYS A 195 -1.01 27.87 7.21
N GLU A 196 -0.62 28.53 6.12
CA GLU A 196 -0.63 27.91 4.78
C GLU A 196 0.34 26.73 4.71
N MET A 197 -0.06 25.68 3.99
CA MET A 197 0.79 24.53 3.71
C MET A 197 1.88 24.89 2.70
N GLU A 198 3.05 24.29 2.85
CA GLU A 198 4.13 24.38 1.88
C GLU A 198 3.95 23.36 0.76
N GLU A 199 4.41 23.68 -0.43
CA GLU A 199 4.45 22.71 -1.54
C GLU A 199 5.38 21.56 -1.19
N ILE A 200 4.93 20.33 -1.39
CA ILE A 200 5.71 19.13 -1.21
C ILE A 200 5.89 18.40 -2.54
N HIS A 201 7.00 17.69 -2.68
CA HIS A 201 7.33 16.93 -3.89
C HIS A 201 7.42 15.44 -3.61
N PRO A 202 7.19 14.58 -4.60
CA PRO A 202 7.38 13.14 -4.47
C PRO A 202 8.76 12.78 -3.93
N TRP A 203 8.79 11.78 -3.06
CA TRP A 203 9.99 11.30 -2.42
C TRP A 203 9.85 9.82 -2.07
N SER A 204 10.92 9.07 -2.17
CA SER A 204 10.97 7.68 -1.73
C SER A 204 12.19 7.43 -0.86
N ARG A 205 11.99 6.71 0.23
CA ARG A 205 13.04 6.36 1.20
C ARG A 205 14.20 5.65 0.51
N ASN A 206 15.42 6.13 0.79
CA ASN A 206 16.68 5.58 0.25
C ASN A 206 16.80 5.61 -1.28
N TYR A 207 15.93 6.32 -1.98
CA TYR A 207 16.06 6.54 -3.41
C TYR A 207 17.13 7.58 -3.70
N LEU A 208 18.11 7.25 -4.57
CA LEU A 208 19.24 8.12 -4.91
C LEU A 208 18.99 8.98 -6.14
N GLY A 209 17.93 8.71 -6.90
CA GLY A 209 17.52 9.51 -8.05
C GLY A 209 16.75 10.77 -7.67
N SER A 210 16.08 11.38 -8.62
CA SER A 210 15.35 12.64 -8.42
C SER A 210 13.97 12.61 -9.06
N PHE A 211 13.11 13.52 -8.61
CA PHE A 211 11.79 13.76 -9.16
C PHE A 211 11.77 15.18 -9.75
N HIS A 212 11.38 15.31 -11.01
CA HIS A 212 11.28 16.59 -11.70
C HIS A 212 9.82 16.89 -12.02
N LYS A 213 9.32 18.00 -11.48
CA LYS A 213 7.96 18.46 -11.77
C LYS A 213 7.89 18.98 -13.20
N VAL A 214 6.98 18.42 -13.97
CA VAL A 214 6.69 18.86 -15.35
C VAL A 214 5.50 19.85 -15.35
N ASP A 215 4.45 19.49 -14.62
CA ASP A 215 3.26 20.32 -14.43
C ASP A 215 2.63 20.05 -13.04
N ALA A 216 1.42 20.54 -12.80
CA ALA A 216 0.74 20.40 -11.50
C ALA A 216 0.45 18.95 -11.10
N LYS A 217 0.46 18.01 -12.03
CA LYS A 217 0.05 16.62 -11.81
C LYS A 217 1.11 15.59 -12.25
N THR A 218 2.12 16.03 -12.99
CA THR A 218 3.06 15.13 -13.66
C THR A 218 4.47 15.33 -13.15
N TYR A 219 5.13 14.23 -12.82
CA TYR A 219 6.55 14.19 -12.44
C TYR A 219 7.28 13.18 -13.32
N ILE A 220 8.51 13.53 -13.68
CA ILE A 220 9.47 12.60 -14.28
C ILE A 220 10.39 12.08 -13.18
N VAL A 221 10.51 10.77 -13.11
CA VAL A 221 11.41 10.09 -12.16
C VAL A 221 12.71 9.76 -12.89
N LEU A 222 13.81 10.32 -12.41
CA LEU A 222 15.15 10.15 -12.99
C LEU A 222 16.02 9.29 -12.08
N GLY A 223 16.72 8.34 -12.69
CA GLY A 223 17.82 7.62 -12.03
C GLY A 223 19.05 8.52 -11.78
N LYS A 224 20.11 7.90 -11.33
CA LYS A 224 21.39 8.57 -11.05
C LYS A 224 22.55 7.84 -11.70
N TYR A 225 23.44 8.58 -12.30
CA TYR A 225 24.67 8.03 -12.87
C TYR A 225 25.89 8.91 -12.54
N ALA A 226 27.07 8.36 -12.71
CA ALA A 226 28.35 9.07 -12.56
C ALA A 226 29.30 8.71 -13.72
N PHE A 227 30.01 9.68 -14.22
CA PHE A 227 31.15 9.43 -15.13
C PHE A 227 32.37 8.97 -14.32
N ILE A 228 32.90 7.81 -14.66
CA ILE A 228 34.15 7.29 -14.08
C ILE A 228 35.34 7.84 -14.87
N ASN A 229 35.22 7.84 -16.19
CA ASN A 229 36.15 8.43 -17.14
C ASN A 229 35.40 8.73 -18.45
N ASN A 230 36.13 9.20 -19.48
CA ASN A 230 35.53 9.59 -20.76
C ASN A 230 34.78 8.47 -21.49
N ASN A 231 35.06 7.20 -21.17
CA ASN A 231 34.48 6.04 -21.85
C ASN A 231 33.65 5.15 -20.94
N THR A 232 33.47 5.51 -19.65
CA THR A 232 32.82 4.68 -18.67
C THR A 232 31.81 5.47 -17.82
N ILE A 233 30.59 5.03 -17.83
CA ILE A 233 29.52 5.56 -16.98
C ILE A 233 29.12 4.48 -15.96
N ARG A 234 28.96 4.87 -14.71
CA ARG A 234 28.40 4.02 -13.66
C ARG A 234 26.96 4.44 -13.37
N ILE A 235 26.01 3.53 -13.52
CA ILE A 235 24.63 3.72 -13.07
C ILE A 235 24.60 3.48 -11.56
N LEU A 236 24.17 4.48 -10.80
CA LEU A 236 24.08 4.44 -9.34
C LEU A 236 22.66 4.11 -8.86
N GLU A 237 21.65 4.53 -9.63
CA GLU A 237 20.24 4.26 -9.36
C GLU A 237 19.46 4.27 -10.67
N LEU A 238 18.48 3.35 -10.80
CA LEU A 238 17.52 3.35 -11.89
C LEU A 238 16.24 4.11 -11.48
N PRO A 239 15.47 4.64 -12.43
CA PRO A 239 14.16 5.21 -12.11
C PRO A 239 13.29 4.23 -11.33
N LEU A 240 12.46 4.71 -10.40
CA LEU A 240 11.52 3.85 -9.67
C LEU A 240 10.60 3.10 -10.64
N GLY A 241 10.28 1.86 -10.31
CA GLY A 241 9.50 0.97 -11.18
C GLY A 241 10.33 0.19 -12.21
N VAL A 242 11.55 0.65 -12.54
CA VAL A 242 12.46 -0.09 -13.42
C VAL A 242 13.32 -1.03 -12.57
N SER A 243 13.16 -2.34 -12.71
CA SER A 243 13.99 -3.30 -11.97
C SER A 243 15.40 -3.39 -12.56
N ILE A 244 16.38 -3.71 -11.71
CA ILE A 244 17.78 -3.89 -12.17
C ILE A 244 17.85 -5.07 -13.15
N GLU A 245 17.08 -6.12 -12.91
CA GLU A 245 17.04 -7.30 -13.76
C GLU A 245 16.44 -7.01 -15.14
N SER A 246 15.36 -6.24 -15.22
CA SER A 246 14.76 -5.87 -16.51
C SER A 246 15.59 -4.88 -17.32
N TYR A 247 16.49 -4.15 -16.66
CA TYR A 247 17.40 -3.21 -17.33
C TYR A 247 18.62 -3.90 -17.96
N LYS A 248 19.08 -5.01 -17.41
CA LYS A 248 20.18 -5.80 -17.94
C LYS A 248 19.79 -6.59 -19.18
#